data_f6d72b3d730e7f249321d23817fbb876
#
_entry.id   f6d72b3d730e7f249321d23817fbb876
#
_cell.length_a   1.000
_cell.length_b   1.000
_cell.length_c   1.000
_cell.angle_alpha   90.00
_cell.angle_beta   90.00
_cell.angle_gamma   90.00
#
_symmetry.space_group_name_H-M   'P 1'
#
loop_
_entity.id
_entity.type
_entity.pdbx_description
1 polymer ?
#
loop_
_entity_poly.entity_id
_entity_poly.type
_entity_poly.pdbx_seq_one_letter_code
_entity_poly.pdbx_strand_id
1 'polypeptide(L)'
;MATLHDNDNTLLALVRTTFDAHSAVLFLPDQSGNYTVALSSTDNEPSVQEVTIAPGKGLVGWILRHKQPVIVNNPDMRHTFLGYYDENDEGAISAFMGCHIPEGGALCVDSVRPRAYTEEDQLLLHRFARHLARQVHSAGLACDAEDLRRYFTRLEQLSELSAQNPHWRDYLGAFLRLMAESTEFEYVAFATAQEGGSTYTVEGENTPLLITEDGMPELPLTSGGLVSWVFRNEVPVHAEGADGSPSTPLFGKLPGVPNFQSVMCLPVHLNKVTCGVLCFAGLNPRSLSQNLRTFTKIAVTYLAQYLEMLYLRHRLKSLLPRAKVHRDGAMAYDPDTAPSAPMSEED
;
A
#
# COMPACT_ATOMS: atom_id res chain seq x y z
N MET A 1 7.17 12.52 8.01
CA MET A 1 5.80 12.25 8.46
C MET A 1 5.46 12.88 9.82
N ALA A 2 6.33 12.92 10.83
CA ALA A 2 6.02 13.45 12.17
C ALA A 2 5.63 14.95 12.26
N THR A 3 6.20 15.79 11.42
CA THR A 3 5.99 17.27 11.52
C THR A 3 4.66 17.79 10.97
N LEU A 4 3.99 17.06 10.09
CA LEU A 4 2.68 17.47 9.54
C LEU A 4 1.53 17.10 10.49
N HIS A 5 1.59 15.93 11.12
CA HIS A 5 0.60 15.50 12.13
C HIS A 5 0.59 16.42 13.37
N ASP A 6 1.73 16.94 13.80
CA ASP A 6 1.78 17.83 14.98
C ASP A 6 1.07 19.16 14.77
N ASN A 7 1.20 19.77 13.59
CA ASN A 7 0.56 21.04 13.28
C ASN A 7 -0.97 20.92 13.11
N ASP A 8 -1.43 19.83 12.49
CA ASP A 8 -2.85 19.56 12.26
C ASP A 8 -3.56 19.17 13.56
N ASN A 9 -2.91 18.38 14.41
CA ASN A 9 -3.39 18.06 15.76
C ASN A 9 -3.45 19.32 16.64
N THR A 10 -2.50 20.25 16.52
CA THR A 10 -2.51 21.53 17.26
C THR A 10 -3.70 22.39 16.85
N LEU A 11 -4.01 22.44 15.55
CA LEU A 11 -5.16 23.21 15.06
C LEU A 11 -6.48 22.57 15.51
N LEU A 12 -6.59 21.24 15.49
CA LEU A 12 -7.77 20.54 15.97
C LEU A 12 -7.95 20.71 17.49
N ALA A 13 -6.87 20.71 18.26
CA ALA A 13 -6.89 21.03 19.68
C ALA A 13 -7.33 22.48 19.94
N LEU A 14 -6.94 23.42 19.05
CA LEU A 14 -7.43 24.80 19.11
C LEU A 14 -8.95 24.87 18.84
N VAL A 15 -9.45 24.12 17.87
CA VAL A 15 -10.91 24.00 17.61
C VAL A 15 -11.60 23.51 18.87
N ARG A 16 -11.14 22.41 19.45
CA ARG A 16 -11.69 21.84 20.68
C ARG A 16 -11.75 22.89 21.80
N THR A 17 -10.64 23.58 22.02
CA THR A 17 -10.53 24.60 23.08
C THR A 17 -11.44 25.81 22.80
N THR A 18 -11.52 26.26 21.54
CA THR A 18 -12.36 27.40 21.14
C THR A 18 -13.85 27.17 21.43
N PHE A 19 -14.31 25.94 21.20
CA PHE A 19 -15.70 25.58 21.48
C PHE A 19 -15.92 25.00 22.88
N ASP A 20 -14.89 24.98 23.75
CA ASP A 20 -14.92 24.30 25.05
C ASP A 20 -15.55 22.89 24.93
N ALA A 21 -15.15 22.20 23.89
CA ALA A 21 -15.66 20.90 23.52
C ALA A 21 -14.89 19.78 24.24
N HIS A 22 -15.55 18.65 24.43
CA HIS A 22 -14.90 17.41 24.92
C HIS A 22 -14.03 16.81 23.82
N SER A 23 -14.56 16.71 22.60
CA SER A 23 -13.79 16.29 21.46
C SER A 23 -13.97 17.20 20.24
N ALA A 24 -12.98 17.16 19.35
CA ALA A 24 -13.05 17.66 17.99
C ALA A 24 -12.55 16.56 17.05
N VAL A 25 -13.35 16.23 16.04
CA VAL A 25 -13.08 15.09 15.14
C VAL A 25 -13.23 15.51 13.69
N LEU A 26 -12.22 15.23 12.88
CA LEU A 26 -12.22 15.44 11.44
C LEU A 26 -12.39 14.09 10.72
N PHE A 27 -13.45 13.99 9.93
CA PHE A 27 -13.71 12.85 9.06
C PHE A 27 -13.37 13.19 7.62
N LEU A 28 -12.62 12.32 6.94
CA LEU A 28 -12.28 12.44 5.54
C LEU A 28 -12.67 11.16 4.77
N PRO A 29 -12.95 11.27 3.46
CA PRO A 29 -13.31 10.11 2.66
C PRO A 29 -12.14 9.15 2.52
N ASP A 30 -12.42 7.86 2.59
CA ASP A 30 -11.53 6.78 2.22
C ASP A 30 -11.67 6.43 0.71
N GLN A 31 -10.86 5.49 0.24
CA GLN A 31 -10.92 5.03 -1.15
C GLN A 31 -12.20 4.24 -1.49
N SER A 32 -12.93 3.78 -0.50
CA SER A 32 -14.17 2.97 -0.64
C SER A 32 -15.43 3.83 -0.67
N GLY A 33 -15.30 5.16 -0.50
CA GLY A 33 -16.43 6.09 -0.43
C GLY A 33 -17.09 6.17 0.95
N ASN A 34 -16.50 5.53 1.95
CA ASN A 34 -16.83 5.73 3.37
C ASN A 34 -15.94 6.84 3.96
N TYR A 35 -16.15 7.15 5.22
CA TYR A 35 -15.43 8.22 5.91
C TYR A 35 -14.78 7.69 7.17
N THR A 36 -13.51 7.96 7.33
CA THR A 36 -12.71 7.56 8.50
C THR A 36 -12.31 8.76 9.33
N VAL A 37 -11.99 8.52 10.60
CA VAL A 37 -11.39 9.52 11.47
C VAL A 37 -9.99 9.83 10.95
N ALA A 38 -9.81 11.02 10.39
CA ALA A 38 -8.51 11.50 9.91
C ALA A 38 -7.68 12.12 11.03
N LEU A 39 -8.33 12.91 11.87
CA LEU A 39 -7.73 13.57 13.03
C LEU A 39 -8.75 13.61 14.17
N SER A 40 -8.30 13.43 15.40
CA SER A 40 -9.11 13.61 16.60
C SER A 40 -8.32 14.31 17.72
N SER A 41 -9.02 15.13 18.49
CA SER A 41 -8.49 15.75 19.70
C SER A 41 -9.52 15.61 20.80
N THR A 42 -9.18 14.91 21.87
CA THR A 42 -10.05 14.62 22.99
C THR A 42 -9.37 15.07 24.29
N ASP A 43 -10.14 15.50 25.27
CA ASP A 43 -9.58 16.03 26.52
C ASP A 43 -9.34 14.93 27.55
N ASN A 44 -10.31 14.00 27.67
CA ASN A 44 -10.30 12.87 28.60
C ASN A 44 -11.19 11.75 28.02
N GLU A 45 -11.44 10.70 28.78
CA GLU A 45 -12.46 9.73 28.42
C GLU A 45 -13.90 10.32 28.48
N PRO A 46 -14.81 9.92 27.58
CA PRO A 46 -14.63 8.85 26.56
C PRO A 46 -13.74 9.27 25.39
N SER A 47 -12.94 8.33 24.88
CA SER A 47 -12.03 8.55 23.76
C SER A 47 -12.69 8.24 22.42
N VAL A 48 -12.36 9.04 21.41
CA VAL A 48 -12.80 8.83 20.02
C VAL A 48 -12.13 7.57 19.46
N GLN A 49 -12.94 6.68 18.87
CA GLN A 49 -12.45 5.44 18.27
C GLN A 49 -12.12 5.63 16.80
N GLU A 50 -11.19 4.82 16.31
CA GLU A 50 -10.93 4.69 14.87
C GLU A 50 -12.07 3.90 14.21
N VAL A 51 -13.05 4.61 13.66
CA VAL A 51 -14.22 4.01 13.03
C VAL A 51 -14.37 4.46 11.58
N THR A 52 -15.06 3.64 10.82
CA THR A 52 -15.48 3.96 9.45
C THR A 52 -16.99 4.22 9.43
N ILE A 53 -17.38 5.39 8.97
CA ILE A 53 -18.78 5.83 8.91
C ILE A 53 -19.26 5.86 7.46
N ALA A 54 -20.36 5.15 7.20
CA ALA A 54 -21.06 5.23 5.92
C ALA A 54 -21.95 6.48 5.86
N PRO A 55 -22.10 7.12 4.69
CA PRO A 55 -23.05 8.22 4.52
C PRO A 55 -24.48 7.83 4.89
N GLY A 56 -25.09 8.60 5.78
CA GLY A 56 -26.45 8.36 6.28
C GLY A 56 -26.54 7.59 7.60
N LYS A 57 -25.41 7.10 8.14
CA LYS A 57 -25.37 6.40 9.43
C LYS A 57 -25.04 7.39 10.57
N GLY A 58 -25.96 7.59 11.49
CA GLY A 58 -25.79 8.51 12.63
C GLY A 58 -25.78 9.99 12.24
N LEU A 59 -25.43 10.88 13.18
CA LEU A 59 -25.36 12.33 12.93
C LEU A 59 -24.26 12.69 11.95
N VAL A 60 -23.10 12.10 12.10
CA VAL A 60 -21.98 12.34 11.16
C VAL A 60 -22.35 11.88 9.76
N GLY A 61 -22.86 10.65 9.62
CA GLY A 61 -23.31 10.14 8.32
C GLY A 61 -24.43 10.96 7.71
N TRP A 62 -25.30 11.56 8.54
CA TRP A 62 -26.33 12.48 8.07
C TRP A 62 -25.72 13.74 7.46
N ILE A 63 -24.74 14.38 8.14
CA ILE A 63 -24.00 15.56 7.64
C ILE A 63 -23.34 15.23 6.30
N LEU A 64 -22.68 14.08 6.21
CA LEU A 64 -21.97 13.62 5.01
C LEU A 64 -22.94 13.39 3.82
N ARG A 65 -24.12 12.85 4.08
CA ARG A 65 -25.13 12.57 3.05
C ARG A 65 -25.85 13.82 2.58
N HIS A 66 -26.29 14.68 3.51
CA HIS A 66 -27.14 15.84 3.20
C HIS A 66 -26.33 17.11 2.94
N LYS A 67 -25.01 17.09 3.28
CA LYS A 67 -24.10 18.23 3.13
C LYS A 67 -24.59 19.49 3.88
N GLN A 68 -25.32 19.29 4.97
CA GLN A 68 -25.85 20.35 5.80
C GLN A 68 -25.25 20.29 7.20
N PRO A 69 -25.02 21.44 7.85
CA PRO A 69 -24.56 21.47 9.22
C PRO A 69 -25.66 21.05 10.18
N VAL A 70 -25.24 20.50 11.32
CA VAL A 70 -26.16 20.02 12.38
C VAL A 70 -25.74 20.58 13.72
N ILE A 71 -26.72 21.05 14.50
CA ILE A 71 -26.58 21.36 15.93
C ILE A 71 -27.60 20.52 16.67
N VAL A 72 -27.16 19.79 17.69
CA VAL A 72 -28.03 19.05 18.57
C VAL A 72 -27.63 19.38 20.02
N ASN A 73 -28.47 20.14 20.69
CA ASN A 73 -28.32 20.48 22.08
C ASN A 73 -29.21 19.56 22.92
N ASN A 74 -28.66 18.87 23.87
CA ASN A 74 -29.32 17.85 24.69
C ASN A 74 -29.91 16.69 23.85
N PRO A 75 -29.06 15.92 23.13
CA PRO A 75 -29.50 14.82 22.28
C PRO A 75 -30.21 13.73 23.11
N ASP A 76 -31.32 13.21 22.60
CA ASP A 76 -31.89 11.96 23.11
C ASP A 76 -31.09 10.80 22.50
N MET A 77 -30.08 10.32 23.23
CA MET A 77 -29.19 9.27 22.77
C MET A 77 -29.85 7.91 22.55
N ARG A 78 -31.14 7.75 22.90
CA ARG A 78 -31.92 6.56 22.54
C ARG A 78 -32.23 6.51 21.04
N HIS A 79 -32.23 7.67 20.39
CA HIS A 79 -32.57 7.83 18.96
C HIS A 79 -31.50 8.56 18.17
N THR A 80 -30.45 9.04 18.85
CA THR A 80 -29.38 9.83 18.23
C THR A 80 -28.06 9.09 18.41
N PHE A 81 -27.37 8.82 17.33
CA PHE A 81 -26.14 8.04 17.28
C PHE A 81 -25.04 8.85 16.60
N LEU A 82 -23.90 9.06 17.29
CA LEU A 82 -22.75 9.77 16.76
C LEU A 82 -21.91 8.86 15.86
N GLY A 83 -21.62 7.68 16.33
CA GLY A 83 -20.99 6.61 15.60
C GLY A 83 -19.46 6.54 15.71
N TYR A 84 -18.87 7.30 16.61
CA TYR A 84 -17.42 7.32 16.83
C TYR A 84 -17.01 7.19 18.32
N TYR A 85 -17.97 6.84 19.18
CA TYR A 85 -17.76 6.41 20.55
C TYR A 85 -18.28 4.98 20.75
N ASP A 86 -17.88 4.35 21.84
CA ASP A 86 -18.52 3.13 22.31
C ASP A 86 -19.96 3.38 22.70
N GLU A 87 -20.83 2.38 22.53
CA GLU A 87 -22.27 2.49 22.85
C GLU A 87 -22.52 2.96 24.29
N ASN A 88 -21.67 2.60 25.23
CA ASN A 88 -21.78 3.01 26.63
C ASN A 88 -21.35 4.47 26.84
N ASP A 89 -20.46 4.99 26.02
CA ASP A 89 -19.83 6.29 26.17
C ASP A 89 -20.62 7.39 25.43
N GLU A 90 -21.33 7.05 24.36
CA GLU A 90 -22.21 7.98 23.64
C GLU A 90 -23.27 8.63 24.54
N GLY A 91 -23.74 7.90 25.55
CA GLY A 91 -24.72 8.38 26.52
C GLY A 91 -24.24 9.56 27.40
N ALA A 92 -22.94 9.80 27.46
CA ALA A 92 -22.35 10.91 28.19
C ALA A 92 -22.37 12.24 27.43
N ILE A 93 -22.60 12.20 26.11
CA ILE A 93 -22.56 13.40 25.26
C ILE A 93 -23.85 14.22 25.44
N SER A 94 -23.69 15.46 25.84
CA SER A 94 -24.79 16.39 26.13
C SER A 94 -25.02 17.42 25.02
N ALA A 95 -24.09 17.63 24.11
CA ALA A 95 -24.25 18.51 22.95
C ALA A 95 -23.34 18.07 21.78
N PHE A 96 -23.82 18.28 20.58
CA PHE A 96 -23.09 17.99 19.34
C PHE A 96 -23.30 19.12 18.32
N MET A 97 -22.24 19.44 17.62
CA MET A 97 -22.27 20.33 16.47
C MET A 97 -21.32 19.79 15.39
N GLY A 98 -21.79 19.75 14.15
CA GLY A 98 -20.98 19.34 13.03
C GLY A 98 -21.28 20.07 11.74
N CYS A 99 -20.30 20.17 10.86
CA CYS A 99 -20.45 20.79 9.55
C CYS A 99 -19.77 19.96 8.46
N HIS A 100 -20.34 20.00 7.26
CA HIS A 100 -19.76 19.41 6.07
C HIS A 100 -18.61 20.23 5.53
N ILE A 101 -17.61 19.58 4.97
CA ILE A 101 -16.45 20.17 4.30
C ILE A 101 -16.65 20.05 2.78
N PRO A 102 -16.56 21.14 2.00
CA PRO A 102 -16.82 21.12 0.56
C PRO A 102 -15.97 20.13 -0.24
N GLU A 103 -14.74 19.92 0.18
CA GLU A 103 -13.78 18.99 -0.43
C GLU A 103 -14.10 17.50 -0.09
N GLY A 104 -15.13 17.27 0.69
CA GLY A 104 -15.55 15.97 1.20
C GLY A 104 -15.09 15.75 2.64
N GLY A 105 -16.02 15.34 3.49
CA GLY A 105 -15.76 15.11 4.89
C GLY A 105 -16.65 15.92 5.84
N ALA A 106 -16.38 15.82 7.14
CA ALA A 106 -17.08 16.55 8.18
C ALA A 106 -16.13 16.92 9.33
N LEU A 107 -16.33 18.10 9.92
CA LEU A 107 -15.73 18.48 11.19
C LEU A 107 -16.82 18.50 12.25
N CYS A 108 -16.61 17.78 13.33
CA CYS A 108 -17.54 17.63 14.42
C CYS A 108 -16.90 18.02 15.74
N VAL A 109 -17.69 18.62 16.63
CA VAL A 109 -17.34 18.88 18.04
C VAL A 109 -18.48 18.40 18.90
N ASP A 110 -18.16 17.88 20.06
CA ASP A 110 -19.14 17.41 21.04
C ASP A 110 -18.78 17.86 22.46
N SER A 111 -19.71 17.77 23.38
CA SER A 111 -19.50 18.12 24.76
C SER A 111 -20.22 17.17 25.70
N VAL A 112 -19.54 16.69 26.73
CA VAL A 112 -20.15 15.96 27.85
C VAL A 112 -20.85 16.87 28.84
N ARG A 113 -20.51 18.16 28.84
CA ARG A 113 -21.16 19.16 29.68
C ARG A 113 -22.38 19.73 28.96
N PRO A 114 -23.50 20.02 29.67
CA PRO A 114 -24.63 20.73 29.08
C PRO A 114 -24.18 22.06 28.46
N ARG A 115 -24.31 22.15 27.15
CA ARG A 115 -23.95 23.36 26.37
C ARG A 115 -24.96 23.56 25.26
N ALA A 116 -25.25 24.82 24.96
CA ALA A 116 -26.04 25.18 23.79
C ALA A 116 -25.13 25.80 22.73
N TYR A 117 -24.80 25.04 21.70
CA TYR A 117 -24.17 25.58 20.49
C TYR A 117 -25.14 26.46 19.73
N THR A 118 -24.62 27.53 19.15
CA THR A 118 -25.38 28.55 18.42
C THR A 118 -25.11 28.50 16.92
N GLU A 119 -25.89 29.23 16.13
CA GLU A 119 -25.60 29.41 14.69
C GLU A 119 -24.27 30.16 14.44
N GLU A 120 -23.87 31.04 15.35
CA GLU A 120 -22.57 31.71 15.27
C GLU A 120 -21.40 30.71 15.47
N ASP A 121 -21.55 29.84 16.45
CA ASP A 121 -20.58 28.74 16.67
C ASP A 121 -20.48 27.86 15.43
N GLN A 122 -21.62 27.53 14.82
CA GLN A 122 -21.66 26.72 13.60
C GLN A 122 -20.95 27.40 12.42
N LEU A 123 -21.14 28.71 12.25
CA LEU A 123 -20.44 29.48 11.21
C LEU A 123 -18.93 29.50 11.46
N LEU A 124 -18.51 29.62 12.72
CA LEU A 124 -17.12 29.61 13.12
C LEU A 124 -16.52 28.20 12.89
N LEU A 125 -17.23 27.13 13.27
CA LEU A 125 -16.81 25.76 13.01
C LEU A 125 -16.61 25.51 11.51
N HIS A 126 -17.50 26.01 10.68
CA HIS A 126 -17.38 25.89 9.22
C HIS A 126 -16.12 26.59 8.67
N ARG A 127 -15.71 27.73 9.25
CA ARG A 127 -14.45 28.39 8.87
C ARG A 127 -13.24 27.54 9.24
N PHE A 128 -13.21 26.98 10.43
CA PHE A 128 -12.16 26.03 10.85
C PHE A 128 -12.12 24.79 9.95
N ALA A 129 -13.29 24.22 9.64
CA ALA A 129 -13.40 23.06 8.77
C ALA A 129 -12.76 23.29 7.40
N ARG A 130 -13.04 24.43 6.77
CA ARG A 130 -12.43 24.82 5.49
C ARG A 130 -10.93 25.02 5.58
N HIS A 131 -10.43 25.51 6.69
CA HIS A 131 -9.00 25.70 6.88
C HIS A 131 -8.28 24.38 7.09
N LEU A 132 -8.79 23.53 7.97
CA LEU A 132 -8.28 22.19 8.21
C LEU A 132 -8.26 21.34 6.93
N ALA A 133 -9.36 21.34 6.18
CA ALA A 133 -9.44 20.60 4.94
C ALA A 133 -8.36 21.03 3.93
N ARG A 134 -8.12 22.34 3.79
CA ARG A 134 -7.06 22.83 2.91
C ARG A 134 -5.67 22.41 3.39
N GLN A 135 -5.40 22.44 4.70
CA GLN A 135 -4.12 21.99 5.23
C GLN A 135 -3.90 20.51 4.99
N VAL A 136 -4.87 19.67 5.36
CA VAL A 136 -4.77 18.21 5.13
C VAL A 136 -4.62 17.89 3.64
N HIS A 137 -5.39 18.57 2.78
CA HIS A 137 -5.28 18.41 1.33
C HIS A 137 -3.91 18.84 0.80
N SER A 138 -3.41 20.02 1.22
CA SER A 138 -2.09 20.49 0.80
C SER A 138 -0.95 19.60 1.33
N ALA A 139 -1.10 19.07 2.54
CA ALA A 139 -0.16 18.10 3.12
C ALA A 139 -0.15 16.78 2.32
N GLY A 140 -1.34 16.28 1.94
CA GLY A 140 -1.48 15.11 1.07
C GLY A 140 -0.79 15.31 -0.28
N LEU A 141 -1.03 16.46 -0.93
CA LEU A 141 -0.38 16.80 -2.20
C LEU A 141 1.15 16.92 -2.06
N ALA A 142 1.64 17.49 -0.97
CA ALA A 142 3.08 17.58 -0.72
C ALA A 142 3.71 16.20 -0.50
N CYS A 143 3.05 15.32 0.23
CA CYS A 143 3.46 13.93 0.42
C CYS A 143 3.49 13.16 -0.90
N ASP A 144 2.43 13.29 -1.70
CA ASP A 144 2.35 12.67 -3.03
C ASP A 144 3.45 13.18 -3.97
N ALA A 145 3.78 14.48 -3.93
CA ALA A 145 4.84 15.07 -4.73
C ALA A 145 6.23 14.58 -4.30
N GLU A 146 6.48 14.40 -3.01
CA GLU A 146 7.73 13.84 -2.49
C GLU A 146 7.87 12.36 -2.85
N ASP A 147 6.80 11.57 -2.76
CA ASP A 147 6.78 10.18 -3.22
C ASP A 147 7.07 10.08 -4.71
N LEU A 148 6.44 10.91 -5.54
CA LEU A 148 6.69 10.97 -6.97
C LEU A 148 8.14 11.31 -7.28
N ARG A 149 8.72 12.30 -6.60
CA ARG A 149 10.12 12.69 -6.76
C ARG A 149 11.05 11.54 -6.39
N ARG A 150 10.79 10.87 -5.24
CA ARG A 150 11.54 9.70 -4.80
C ARG A 150 11.48 8.58 -5.84
N TYR A 151 10.29 8.22 -6.31
CA TYR A 151 10.12 7.18 -7.32
C TYR A 151 10.77 7.53 -8.65
N PHE A 152 10.71 8.80 -9.08
CA PHE A 152 11.38 9.24 -10.30
C PHE A 152 12.90 9.01 -10.23
N THR A 153 13.54 9.45 -9.15
CA THR A 153 14.98 9.23 -8.93
C THR A 153 15.33 7.72 -8.91
N ARG A 154 14.46 6.89 -8.33
CA ARG A 154 14.66 5.43 -8.32
C ARG A 154 14.49 4.79 -9.70
N LEU A 155 13.60 5.31 -10.54
CA LEU A 155 13.47 4.87 -11.93
C LEU A 155 14.70 5.22 -12.77
N GLU A 156 15.33 6.37 -12.54
CA GLU A 156 16.62 6.71 -13.15
C GLU A 156 17.69 5.68 -12.77
N GLN A 157 17.82 5.35 -11.49
CA GLN A 157 18.75 4.31 -11.03
C GLN A 157 18.46 2.95 -11.65
N LEU A 158 17.17 2.56 -11.79
CA LEU A 158 16.77 1.32 -12.46
C LEU A 158 17.21 1.28 -13.92
N SER A 159 17.13 2.39 -14.63
CA SER A 159 17.53 2.46 -16.05
C SER A 159 19.01 2.18 -16.25
N GLU A 160 19.86 2.54 -15.29
CA GLU A 160 21.30 2.33 -15.32
C GLU A 160 21.72 0.95 -14.79
N LEU A 161 20.85 0.30 -14.01
CA LEU A 161 21.16 -0.92 -13.27
C LEU A 161 21.63 -2.06 -14.20
N SER A 162 21.03 -2.17 -15.36
CA SER A 162 21.37 -3.19 -16.37
C SER A 162 22.78 -3.02 -16.97
N ALA A 163 23.26 -1.79 -17.07
CA ALA A 163 24.60 -1.49 -17.55
C ALA A 163 25.66 -1.76 -16.48
N GLN A 164 25.32 -1.53 -15.22
CA GLN A 164 26.23 -1.73 -14.07
C GLN A 164 26.35 -3.20 -13.68
N ASN A 165 25.29 -4.00 -13.92
CA ASN A 165 25.19 -5.40 -13.50
C ASN A 165 24.91 -6.32 -14.70
N PRO A 166 25.92 -6.75 -15.47
CA PRO A 166 25.73 -7.56 -16.67
C PRO A 166 25.30 -9.02 -16.39
N HIS A 167 25.50 -9.53 -15.17
CA HIS A 167 25.12 -10.87 -14.77
C HIS A 167 23.77 -10.89 -14.08
N TRP A 168 22.97 -11.91 -14.36
CA TRP A 168 21.60 -12.04 -13.84
C TRP A 168 21.51 -11.96 -12.30
N ARG A 169 22.33 -12.73 -11.60
CA ARG A 169 22.33 -12.75 -10.13
C ARG A 169 22.63 -11.40 -9.51
N ASP A 170 23.64 -10.71 -10.06
CA ASP A 170 24.05 -9.39 -9.57
C ASP A 170 22.98 -8.35 -9.84
N TYR A 171 22.40 -8.39 -11.07
CA TYR A 171 21.29 -7.54 -11.43
C TYR A 171 20.07 -7.76 -10.54
N LEU A 172 19.64 -9.02 -10.37
CA LEU A 172 18.47 -9.36 -9.56
C LEU A 172 18.67 -8.93 -8.10
N GLY A 173 19.82 -9.24 -7.52
CA GLY A 173 20.14 -8.82 -6.14
C GLY A 173 20.14 -7.31 -5.96
N ALA A 174 20.71 -6.55 -6.90
CA ALA A 174 20.70 -5.09 -6.89
C ALA A 174 19.30 -4.52 -7.11
N PHE A 175 18.54 -5.11 -8.03
CA PHE A 175 17.13 -4.75 -8.31
C PHE A 175 16.25 -4.94 -7.08
N LEU A 176 16.29 -6.10 -6.42
CA LEU A 176 15.46 -6.40 -5.25
C LEU A 176 15.79 -5.48 -4.06
N ARG A 177 17.07 -5.19 -3.82
CA ARG A 177 17.47 -4.21 -2.81
C ARG A 177 16.95 -2.82 -3.11
N LEU A 178 17.12 -2.35 -4.35
CA LEU A 178 16.59 -1.05 -4.77
C LEU A 178 15.08 -0.97 -4.62
N MET A 179 14.35 -2.06 -4.93
CA MET A 179 12.91 -2.13 -4.73
C MET A 179 12.53 -2.07 -3.25
N ALA A 180 13.19 -2.83 -2.38
CA ALA A 180 12.94 -2.80 -0.94
C ALA A 180 13.17 -1.40 -0.35
N GLU A 181 14.30 -0.75 -0.68
CA GLU A 181 14.61 0.62 -0.25
C GLU A 181 13.62 1.66 -0.77
N SER A 182 13.14 1.48 -2.00
CA SER A 182 12.24 2.45 -2.64
C SER A 182 10.81 2.35 -2.14
N THR A 183 10.36 1.14 -1.84
CA THR A 183 8.99 0.83 -1.47
C THR A 183 8.80 0.64 0.03
N GLU A 184 9.90 0.55 0.79
CA GLU A 184 9.91 0.32 2.24
C GLU A 184 9.17 -0.98 2.65
N PHE A 185 9.08 -1.97 1.74
CA PHE A 185 8.64 -3.31 2.10
C PHE A 185 9.80 -4.08 2.70
N GLU A 186 9.54 -4.79 3.79
CA GLU A 186 10.56 -5.56 4.50
C GLU A 186 11.04 -6.75 3.67
N TYR A 187 10.16 -7.32 2.87
CA TYR A 187 10.47 -8.47 2.03
C TYR A 187 10.10 -8.20 0.57
N VAL A 188 11.07 -8.39 -0.32
CA VAL A 188 10.89 -8.32 -1.77
C VAL A 188 11.56 -9.53 -2.41
N ALA A 189 10.83 -10.28 -3.23
CA ALA A 189 11.32 -11.51 -3.85
C ALA A 189 10.86 -11.63 -5.30
N PHE A 190 11.63 -12.34 -6.09
CA PHE A 190 11.30 -12.71 -7.46
C PHE A 190 11.24 -14.22 -7.60
N ALA A 191 10.11 -14.72 -8.07
CA ALA A 191 9.85 -16.15 -8.31
C ALA A 191 9.66 -16.42 -9.80
N THR A 192 10.14 -17.56 -10.28
CA THR A 192 9.98 -18.00 -11.67
C THR A 192 9.31 -19.37 -11.74
N ALA A 193 8.50 -19.60 -12.78
CA ALA A 193 7.93 -20.90 -13.06
C ALA A 193 9.01 -21.83 -13.64
N GLN A 194 9.01 -23.08 -13.20
CA GLN A 194 9.88 -24.13 -13.75
C GLN A 194 9.35 -24.66 -15.09
N GLU A 195 10.26 -25.19 -15.92
CA GLU A 195 9.91 -25.90 -17.15
C GLU A 195 8.95 -27.06 -16.82
N GLY A 196 7.77 -27.06 -17.47
CA GLY A 196 6.71 -28.02 -17.18
C GLY A 196 5.53 -27.45 -16.38
N GLY A 197 5.62 -26.23 -15.84
CA GLY A 197 4.50 -25.45 -15.33
C GLY A 197 3.81 -26.01 -14.07
N SER A 198 4.42 -26.94 -13.34
CA SER A 198 3.85 -27.53 -12.12
C SER A 198 4.41 -26.93 -10.82
N THR A 199 5.60 -26.34 -10.89
CA THR A 199 6.32 -25.77 -9.75
C THR A 199 6.90 -24.39 -10.08
N TYR A 200 7.28 -23.65 -9.06
CA TYR A 200 8.03 -22.41 -9.17
C TYR A 200 9.14 -22.38 -8.12
N THR A 201 10.17 -21.60 -8.36
CA THR A 201 11.27 -21.33 -7.42
C THR A 201 11.41 -19.85 -7.15
N VAL A 202 11.91 -19.47 -5.97
CA VAL A 202 12.28 -18.09 -5.64
C VAL A 202 13.73 -17.90 -6.06
N GLU A 203 13.98 -17.17 -7.15
CA GLU A 203 15.32 -16.95 -7.69
C GLU A 203 16.12 -15.90 -6.94
N GLY A 204 15.44 -14.98 -6.26
CA GLY A 204 16.08 -13.94 -5.48
C GLY A 204 15.15 -13.34 -4.44
N GLU A 205 15.75 -12.89 -3.35
CA GLU A 205 15.09 -12.18 -2.26
C GLU A 205 16.04 -11.13 -1.67
N ASN A 206 15.48 -10.02 -1.16
CA ASN A 206 16.29 -8.96 -0.54
C ASN A 206 16.78 -9.37 0.85
N THR A 207 15.97 -10.15 1.57
CA THR A 207 16.28 -10.70 2.90
C THR A 207 16.09 -12.21 2.82
N PRO A 208 17.09 -13.02 3.21
CA PRO A 208 17.00 -14.48 3.15
C PRO A 208 15.84 -15.01 4.00
N LEU A 209 14.86 -15.62 3.35
CA LEU A 209 13.70 -16.23 3.99
C LEU A 209 13.49 -17.67 3.49
N LEU A 210 13.53 -17.87 2.18
CA LEU A 210 13.34 -19.17 1.54
C LEU A 210 14.63 -19.73 0.93
N ILE A 211 15.53 -18.85 0.51
CA ILE A 211 16.81 -19.26 -0.05
C ILE A 211 17.76 -19.58 1.12
N THR A 212 18.13 -20.84 1.24
CA THR A 212 19.02 -21.38 2.27
C THR A 212 20.34 -21.84 1.67
N GLU A 213 21.31 -22.21 2.51
CA GLU A 213 22.57 -22.82 2.06
C GLU A 213 22.37 -24.12 1.28
N ASP A 214 21.27 -24.85 1.56
CA ASP A 214 20.90 -26.09 0.88
C ASP A 214 20.27 -25.87 -0.51
N GLY A 215 20.02 -24.61 -0.90
CA GLY A 215 19.47 -24.23 -2.19
C GLY A 215 18.10 -23.56 -2.14
N MET A 216 17.46 -23.49 -3.31
CA MET A 216 16.16 -22.86 -3.51
C MET A 216 15.07 -23.95 -3.48
N PRO A 217 14.05 -23.85 -2.60
CA PRO A 217 12.99 -24.83 -2.57
C PRO A 217 12.10 -24.72 -3.81
N GLU A 218 11.78 -25.85 -4.43
CA GLU A 218 10.73 -25.94 -5.45
C GLU A 218 9.36 -25.97 -4.79
N LEU A 219 8.51 -25.04 -5.14
CA LEU A 219 7.18 -24.88 -4.57
C LEU A 219 6.11 -25.23 -5.61
N PRO A 220 5.15 -26.11 -5.27
CA PRO A 220 4.10 -26.48 -6.21
C PRO A 220 3.15 -25.29 -6.48
N LEU A 221 2.72 -25.11 -7.72
CA LEU A 221 1.71 -24.10 -8.09
C LEU A 221 0.34 -24.38 -7.43
N THR A 222 0.15 -25.56 -6.87
CA THR A 222 -1.03 -25.93 -6.08
C THR A 222 -0.93 -25.57 -4.61
N SER A 223 0.17 -24.96 -4.15
CA SER A 223 0.45 -24.69 -2.73
C SER A 223 -0.52 -23.73 -2.02
N GLY A 224 -1.41 -23.07 -2.75
CA GLY A 224 -2.44 -22.20 -2.17
C GLY A 224 -1.96 -20.82 -1.71
N GLY A 225 -0.75 -20.39 -2.06
CA GLY A 225 -0.21 -19.06 -1.79
C GLY A 225 -0.57 -18.01 -2.85
N LEU A 226 -0.38 -16.72 -2.52
CA LEU A 226 -0.64 -15.62 -3.45
C LEU A 226 0.24 -15.68 -4.70
N VAL A 227 1.50 -16.08 -4.56
CA VAL A 227 2.42 -16.28 -5.69
C VAL A 227 1.90 -17.32 -6.67
N SER A 228 1.49 -18.49 -6.16
CA SER A 228 0.87 -19.53 -6.98
C SER A 228 -0.41 -19.08 -7.66
N TRP A 229 -1.18 -18.23 -6.96
CA TRP A 229 -2.42 -17.68 -7.51
C TRP A 229 -2.13 -16.74 -8.68
N VAL A 230 -1.11 -15.86 -8.55
CA VAL A 230 -0.72 -14.93 -9.63
C VAL A 230 -0.19 -15.67 -10.85
N PHE A 231 0.61 -16.74 -10.67
CA PHE A 231 1.05 -17.57 -11.80
C PHE A 231 -0.12 -18.20 -12.57
N ARG A 232 -1.16 -18.67 -11.85
CA ARG A 232 -2.32 -19.34 -12.48
C ARG A 232 -3.30 -18.37 -13.14
N ASN A 233 -3.46 -17.18 -12.59
CA ASN A 233 -4.49 -16.24 -13.03
C ASN A 233 -3.91 -15.07 -13.83
N GLU A 234 -2.60 -14.87 -13.82
CA GLU A 234 -1.89 -13.79 -14.54
C GLU A 234 -2.36 -12.37 -14.20
N VAL A 235 -2.97 -12.20 -13.03
CA VAL A 235 -3.53 -10.94 -12.54
C VAL A 235 -2.74 -10.48 -11.31
N PRO A 236 -2.41 -9.18 -11.20
CA PRO A 236 -1.76 -8.64 -10.01
C PRO A 236 -2.66 -8.75 -8.79
N VAL A 237 -2.06 -9.04 -7.63
CA VAL A 237 -2.75 -9.06 -6.33
C VAL A 237 -2.23 -7.96 -5.45
N HIS A 238 -3.16 -7.27 -4.79
CA HIS A 238 -2.89 -6.25 -3.79
C HIS A 238 -3.72 -6.54 -2.53
N ALA A 239 -3.07 -6.70 -1.38
CA ALA A 239 -3.71 -6.92 -0.08
C ALA A 239 -3.14 -5.91 0.92
N GLU A 240 -4.00 -5.11 1.52
CA GLU A 240 -3.62 -3.97 2.39
C GLU A 240 -3.73 -4.29 3.89
N GLY A 241 -4.33 -5.42 4.25
CA GLY A 241 -4.40 -5.91 5.64
C GLY A 241 -5.29 -5.09 6.58
N ALA A 242 -6.06 -4.14 6.05
CA ALA A 242 -6.86 -3.20 6.87
C ALA A 242 -8.08 -3.84 7.58
N ASP A 243 -8.54 -5.01 7.13
CA ASP A 243 -9.85 -5.55 7.55
C ASP A 243 -9.78 -6.72 8.52
N GLY A 244 -8.60 -7.00 9.13
CA GLY A 244 -8.47 -8.14 10.06
C GLY A 244 -8.72 -9.51 9.42
N SER A 245 -8.87 -9.58 8.10
CA SER A 245 -9.03 -10.82 7.35
C SER A 245 -7.78 -11.68 7.50
N PRO A 246 -7.91 -13.00 7.69
CA PRO A 246 -6.76 -13.87 7.75
C PRO A 246 -5.97 -13.72 6.45
N SER A 247 -4.74 -13.20 6.56
CA SER A 247 -3.88 -12.97 5.41
C SER A 247 -3.65 -14.29 4.69
N THR A 248 -3.91 -14.31 3.38
CA THR A 248 -3.54 -15.45 2.56
C THR A 248 -2.01 -15.54 2.54
N PRO A 249 -1.42 -16.69 2.89
CA PRO A 249 0.03 -16.81 2.96
C PRO A 249 0.67 -16.54 1.59
N LEU A 250 1.80 -15.86 1.58
CA LEU A 250 2.49 -15.48 0.34
C LEU A 250 2.88 -16.70 -0.51
N PHE A 251 3.50 -17.71 0.11
CA PHE A 251 4.01 -18.93 -0.54
C PHE A 251 3.23 -20.21 -0.17
N GLY A 252 2.04 -20.06 0.39
CA GLY A 252 1.32 -21.19 1.00
C GLY A 252 1.73 -21.41 2.47
N LYS A 253 1.33 -22.54 3.04
CA LYS A 253 1.63 -22.89 4.43
C LYS A 253 3.06 -23.41 4.56
N LEU A 254 4.03 -22.54 4.61
CA LEU A 254 5.43 -22.88 4.83
C LEU A 254 5.85 -22.52 6.25
N PRO A 255 6.54 -23.43 6.98
CA PRO A 255 7.08 -23.10 8.30
C PRO A 255 8.20 -22.03 8.15
N GLY A 256 8.25 -21.10 9.10
CA GLY A 256 9.28 -20.05 9.11
C GLY A 256 8.96 -18.80 8.28
N VAL A 257 7.94 -18.84 7.44
CA VAL A 257 7.49 -17.64 6.70
C VAL A 257 6.59 -16.79 7.60
N PRO A 258 6.90 -15.49 7.79
CA PRO A 258 6.07 -14.59 8.58
C PRO A 258 4.67 -14.43 7.97
N ASN A 259 3.72 -14.04 8.82
CA ASN A 259 2.39 -13.67 8.37
C ASN A 259 2.41 -12.20 7.93
N PHE A 260 2.55 -11.96 6.65
CA PHE A 260 2.56 -10.62 6.09
C PHE A 260 1.16 -9.99 6.09
N GLN A 261 1.09 -8.73 6.49
CA GLN A 261 -0.17 -7.96 6.60
C GLN A 261 -0.48 -7.19 5.30
N SER A 262 0.54 -6.67 4.64
CA SER A 262 0.42 -6.00 3.34
C SER A 262 1.22 -6.75 2.28
N VAL A 263 0.59 -7.07 1.17
CA VAL A 263 1.21 -7.86 0.09
C VAL A 263 0.84 -7.28 -1.28
N MET A 264 1.83 -7.24 -2.16
CA MET A 264 1.64 -6.93 -3.57
C MET A 264 2.42 -7.94 -4.41
N CYS A 265 1.73 -8.68 -5.27
CA CYS A 265 2.32 -9.64 -6.19
C CYS A 265 2.00 -9.23 -7.64
N LEU A 266 3.03 -9.02 -8.44
CA LEU A 266 2.92 -8.52 -9.80
C LEU A 266 3.47 -9.56 -10.78
N PRO A 267 2.69 -9.98 -11.80
CA PRO A 267 3.18 -10.88 -12.83
C PRO A 267 4.20 -10.18 -13.73
N VAL A 268 5.29 -10.87 -14.05
CA VAL A 268 6.30 -10.45 -15.01
C VAL A 268 6.09 -11.25 -16.28
N HIS A 269 5.80 -10.54 -17.38
CA HIS A 269 5.48 -11.17 -18.65
C HIS A 269 6.66 -11.08 -19.61
N LEU A 270 6.94 -12.21 -20.27
CA LEU A 270 7.83 -12.30 -21.41
C LEU A 270 7.03 -12.87 -22.59
N ASN A 271 6.96 -12.15 -23.72
CA ASN A 271 6.19 -12.59 -24.89
C ASN A 271 4.72 -12.96 -24.57
N LYS A 272 4.06 -12.21 -23.71
CA LYS A 272 2.68 -12.43 -23.22
C LYS A 272 2.49 -13.66 -22.30
N VAL A 273 3.56 -14.36 -21.94
CA VAL A 273 3.53 -15.45 -20.99
C VAL A 273 4.08 -14.97 -19.65
N THR A 274 3.45 -15.32 -18.54
CA THR A 274 3.95 -15.01 -17.21
C THR A 274 5.16 -15.88 -16.91
N CYS A 275 6.36 -15.29 -17.01
CA CYS A 275 7.62 -15.99 -16.73
C CYS A 275 8.01 -15.90 -15.24
N GLY A 276 7.48 -14.92 -14.51
CA GLY A 276 7.81 -14.74 -13.11
C GLY A 276 6.78 -13.90 -12.36
N VAL A 277 6.94 -13.82 -11.05
CA VAL A 277 6.14 -12.99 -10.15
C VAL A 277 7.08 -12.21 -9.23
N LEU A 278 6.95 -10.89 -9.25
CA LEU A 278 7.63 -9.99 -8.32
C LEU A 278 6.72 -9.75 -7.12
N CYS A 279 7.22 -10.07 -5.93
CA CYS A 279 6.47 -10.01 -4.67
C CYS A 279 7.04 -8.93 -3.76
N PHE A 280 6.15 -8.19 -3.12
CA PHE A 280 6.43 -7.24 -2.05
C PHE A 280 5.58 -7.63 -0.86
N ALA A 281 6.15 -7.71 0.33
CA ALA A 281 5.42 -8.10 1.52
C ALA A 281 5.90 -7.32 2.75
N GLY A 282 4.95 -6.85 3.54
CA GLY A 282 5.15 -6.05 4.75
C GLY A 282 4.52 -6.70 5.97
N LEU A 283 5.19 -6.57 7.12
CA LEU A 283 4.73 -7.11 8.41
C LEU A 283 3.59 -6.28 9.01
N ASN A 284 3.46 -5.03 8.60
CA ASN A 284 2.44 -4.10 9.07
C ASN A 284 1.38 -3.84 7.99
N PRO A 285 0.13 -3.54 8.37
CA PRO A 285 -0.88 -3.06 7.44
C PRO A 285 -0.40 -1.78 6.77
N ARG A 286 -0.56 -1.69 5.46
CA ARG A 286 -0.11 -0.53 4.68
C ARG A 286 -1.05 -0.25 3.53
N SER A 287 -1.44 1.02 3.38
CA SER A 287 -2.15 1.48 2.19
C SER A 287 -1.20 1.52 0.99
N LEU A 288 -1.63 0.95 -0.12
CA LEU A 288 -0.88 0.89 -1.37
C LEU A 288 -1.29 2.06 -2.28
N SER A 289 -0.61 3.20 -2.14
CA SER A 289 -0.92 4.40 -2.92
C SER A 289 -0.86 4.14 -4.43
N GLN A 290 -1.60 4.95 -5.20
CA GLN A 290 -1.58 4.85 -6.67
C GLN A 290 -0.18 5.12 -7.24
N ASN A 291 0.59 6.01 -6.62
CA ASN A 291 1.97 6.30 -7.00
C ASN A 291 2.88 5.08 -6.83
N LEU A 292 2.75 4.36 -5.70
CA LEU A 292 3.47 3.13 -5.44
C LEU A 292 3.12 2.04 -6.46
N ARG A 293 1.83 1.84 -6.73
CA ARG A 293 1.36 0.86 -7.73
C ARG A 293 1.89 1.18 -9.14
N THR A 294 1.94 2.46 -9.51
CA THR A 294 2.48 2.89 -10.79
C THR A 294 3.99 2.68 -10.86
N PHE A 295 4.72 3.07 -9.82
CA PHE A 295 6.17 2.86 -9.72
C PHE A 295 6.55 1.39 -9.84
N THR A 296 5.91 0.51 -9.07
CA THR A 296 6.20 -0.93 -9.08
C THR A 296 5.84 -1.58 -10.43
N LYS A 297 4.77 -1.14 -11.09
CA LYS A 297 4.43 -1.58 -12.45
C LYS A 297 5.50 -1.21 -13.47
N ILE A 298 6.05 0.00 -13.38
CA ILE A 298 7.15 0.43 -14.24
C ILE A 298 8.42 -0.39 -13.93
N ALA A 299 8.72 -0.64 -12.65
CA ALA A 299 9.85 -1.46 -12.25
C ALA A 299 9.75 -2.89 -12.79
N VAL A 300 8.55 -3.51 -12.76
CA VAL A 300 8.29 -4.80 -13.41
C VAL A 300 8.62 -4.76 -14.89
N THR A 301 8.30 -3.67 -15.58
CA THR A 301 8.63 -3.50 -17.01
C THR A 301 10.15 -3.49 -17.23
N TYR A 302 10.93 -2.82 -16.39
CA TYR A 302 12.40 -2.86 -16.46
C TYR A 302 12.95 -4.27 -16.24
N LEU A 303 12.41 -5.00 -15.26
CA LEU A 303 12.80 -6.39 -15.00
C LEU A 303 12.49 -7.29 -16.21
N ALA A 304 11.29 -7.16 -16.78
CA ALA A 304 10.88 -7.89 -17.98
C ALA A 304 11.78 -7.61 -19.18
N GLN A 305 12.11 -6.34 -19.41
CA GLN A 305 13.04 -5.94 -20.49
C GLN A 305 14.44 -6.52 -20.31
N TYR A 306 14.95 -6.57 -19.07
CA TYR A 306 16.23 -7.20 -18.79
C TYR A 306 16.20 -8.71 -19.06
N LEU A 307 15.15 -9.40 -18.64
CA LEU A 307 14.95 -10.82 -18.93
C LEU A 307 14.85 -11.08 -20.44
N GLU A 308 14.11 -10.25 -21.16
CA GLU A 308 14.01 -10.34 -22.62
C GLU A 308 15.36 -10.16 -23.30
N MET A 309 16.14 -9.20 -22.86
CA MET A 309 17.50 -8.99 -23.35
C MET A 309 18.40 -10.21 -23.12
N LEU A 310 18.32 -10.84 -21.94
CA LEU A 310 19.07 -12.08 -21.64
C LEU A 310 18.62 -13.22 -22.53
N TYR A 311 17.33 -13.42 -22.71
CA TYR A 311 16.74 -14.42 -23.58
C TYR A 311 17.22 -14.24 -25.03
N LEU A 312 17.13 -13.02 -25.57
CA LEU A 312 17.57 -12.72 -26.93
C LEU A 312 19.08 -12.92 -27.11
N ARG A 313 19.90 -12.54 -26.14
CA ARG A 313 21.34 -12.78 -26.14
C ARG A 313 21.66 -14.27 -26.17
N HIS A 314 20.98 -15.07 -25.37
CA HIS A 314 21.15 -16.52 -25.34
C HIS A 314 20.75 -17.14 -26.70
N ARG A 315 19.59 -16.76 -27.22
CA ARG A 315 19.10 -17.23 -28.53
C ARG A 315 20.03 -16.83 -29.66
N LEU A 316 20.56 -15.62 -29.68
CA LEU A 316 21.54 -15.17 -30.68
C LEU A 316 22.83 -16.02 -30.61
N LYS A 317 23.34 -16.29 -29.41
CA LYS A 317 24.51 -17.17 -29.22
C LYS A 317 24.26 -18.59 -29.72
N SER A 318 23.07 -19.12 -29.57
CA SER A 318 22.71 -20.47 -30.03
C SER A 318 22.57 -20.56 -31.57
N LEU A 319 22.17 -19.45 -32.22
CA LEU A 319 22.01 -19.35 -33.69
C LEU A 319 23.32 -19.03 -34.43
N LEU A 320 24.30 -18.42 -33.77
CA LEU A 320 25.61 -18.18 -34.37
C LEU A 320 26.35 -19.50 -34.48
N PRO A 321 26.71 -19.97 -35.71
CA PRO A 321 27.49 -21.17 -35.89
C PRO A 321 28.81 -20.99 -35.13
N ARG A 322 29.23 -22.05 -34.40
CA ARG A 322 30.54 -22.12 -33.73
C ARG A 322 31.63 -21.89 -34.75
N ALA A 323 31.99 -20.66 -35.03
CA ALA A 323 33.24 -20.37 -35.68
C ALA A 323 34.35 -20.92 -34.79
N LYS A 324 35.05 -21.96 -35.28
CA LYS A 324 36.25 -22.49 -34.63
C LYS A 324 37.29 -21.36 -34.57
N VAL A 325 37.30 -20.62 -33.47
CA VAL A 325 38.43 -19.76 -33.13
C VAL A 325 39.43 -20.64 -32.39
N HIS A 326 40.33 -21.24 -33.17
CA HIS A 326 41.63 -21.63 -32.63
C HIS A 326 42.39 -20.33 -32.40
N ARG A 327 42.45 -19.88 -31.12
CA ARG A 327 43.59 -19.17 -30.52
C ARG A 327 43.31 -18.86 -29.06
N ASP A 328 44.17 -19.43 -28.23
CA ASP A 328 44.57 -19.13 -26.85
C ASP A 328 43.85 -17.96 -26.16
N GLY A 329 43.10 -18.27 -25.09
CA GLY A 329 42.53 -17.31 -24.18
C GLY A 329 41.27 -17.85 -23.52
N ALA A 330 41.43 -18.63 -22.46
CA ALA A 330 40.31 -19.16 -21.68
C ALA A 330 39.42 -18.06 -21.10
N MET A 331 38.22 -17.95 -21.65
CA MET A 331 37.07 -17.41 -20.88
C MET A 331 36.19 -18.60 -20.57
N ALA A 332 36.15 -18.99 -19.31
CA ALA A 332 35.26 -19.99 -18.80
C ALA A 332 33.82 -19.45 -18.94
N TYR A 333 32.99 -20.15 -19.68
CA TYR A 333 31.56 -19.95 -19.74
C TYR A 333 30.93 -20.66 -18.53
N ASP A 334 30.24 -19.90 -17.70
CA ASP A 334 29.41 -20.45 -16.61
C ASP A 334 28.01 -20.68 -17.18
N PRO A 335 27.55 -21.94 -17.32
CA PRO A 335 26.21 -22.25 -17.87
C PRO A 335 25.06 -21.91 -16.92
N ASP A 336 25.32 -21.54 -15.66
CA ASP A 336 24.30 -21.35 -14.62
C ASP A 336 23.72 -19.92 -14.57
N THR A 337 23.93 -19.06 -15.58
CA THR A 337 23.54 -17.65 -15.52
C THR A 337 22.30 -17.24 -16.31
N ALA A 338 21.52 -18.17 -16.86
CA ALA A 338 20.28 -17.81 -17.54
C ALA A 338 19.06 -18.49 -16.88
N PRO A 339 17.99 -17.74 -16.56
CA PRO A 339 16.75 -18.36 -16.11
C PRO A 339 16.19 -19.25 -17.24
N SER A 340 15.69 -20.44 -16.90
CA SER A 340 14.99 -21.33 -17.81
C SER A 340 13.68 -20.66 -18.26
N ALA A 341 13.69 -20.07 -19.44
CA ALA A 341 12.46 -19.56 -20.06
C ALA A 341 11.65 -20.75 -20.63
N PRO A 342 10.31 -20.79 -20.44
CA PRO A 342 9.50 -21.83 -21.02
C PRO A 342 9.56 -21.71 -22.56
N MET A 343 10.13 -22.73 -23.20
CA MET A 343 10.08 -22.89 -24.65
C MET A 343 8.69 -23.36 -25.04
N SER A 344 7.88 -22.50 -25.62
CA SER A 344 6.75 -22.97 -26.45
C SER A 344 7.31 -23.42 -27.77
N GLU A 345 7.31 -24.74 -28.02
CA GLU A 345 7.39 -25.29 -29.37
C GLU A 345 6.10 -24.92 -30.10
N GLU A 346 6.20 -24.03 -31.05
CA GLU A 346 5.25 -23.95 -32.16
C GLU A 346 6.07 -23.97 -33.45
N ASP A 347 5.70 -24.92 -34.31
CA ASP A 347 6.13 -25.09 -35.69
C ASP A 347 5.88 -23.84 -36.59
#